data_27095a58c9a7bdd0635af509100217a8
#
_entry.id   27095a58c9a7bdd0635af509100217a8
#
_cell.length_a   1.000
_cell.length_b   1.000
_cell.length_c   1.000
_cell.angle_alpha   90.00
_cell.angle_beta   90.00
_cell.angle_gamma   90.00
#
_symmetry.space_group_name_H-M   'P 1'
#
loop_
_entity.id
_entity.type
_entity.pdbx_description
1 polymer ?
#
loop_
_entity_poly.entity_id
_entity_poly.type
_entity_poly.pdbx_seq_one_letter_code
_entity_poly.pdbx_strand_id
1 'polypeptide(L)'
;MALDYRKCAEEIAANTGGSSNVISAAHCTARLQLVIADNSRVNKEALENVDGVKGILESDGRLQLIIGAGTVNKVYDEFLAVTGAPAASKTDAKAAAASRMPLWKKFRKAPGDVCAPILPVVIRCGSGELRQPVEGRVIARVDIPDEVFAAGILGDGIGVEPTSGTVVAPFDGKVTSVFDTRHAVTLEKDGMEVLIHIGVNTVTMNGDGFTAYVAKGDDVTTGQRLLGFDSRKIRDAGLSDCVVMLLTNSDDLADVKCGLKK
;
A
#
# COMPACT_ATOMS: atom_id res chain seq x y z
N MET A 1 -15.97 15.51 10.29
CA MET A 1 -16.42 16.19 9.03
C MET A 1 -15.94 15.37 7.86
N ALA A 2 -16.71 15.24 6.79
CA ALA A 2 -16.23 14.58 5.58
C ALA A 2 -15.12 15.43 4.93
N LEU A 3 -14.04 14.79 4.47
CA LEU A 3 -12.94 15.48 3.78
C LEU A 3 -13.43 16.14 2.50
N ASP A 4 -13.11 17.41 2.32
CA ASP A 4 -13.31 18.14 1.07
C ASP A 4 -12.16 17.81 0.10
N TYR A 5 -12.41 16.89 -0.81
CA TYR A 5 -11.40 16.37 -1.73
C TYR A 5 -10.83 17.45 -2.67
N ARG A 6 -11.69 18.40 -3.11
CA ARG A 6 -11.27 19.48 -3.98
C ARG A 6 -10.38 20.47 -3.26
N LYS A 7 -10.76 20.89 -2.06
CA LYS A 7 -9.94 21.76 -1.21
C LYS A 7 -8.60 21.11 -0.90
N CYS A 8 -8.59 19.82 -0.53
CA CYS A 8 -7.37 19.06 -0.29
C CYS A 8 -6.46 19.07 -1.55
N ALA A 9 -7.00 18.83 -2.73
CA ALA A 9 -6.25 18.84 -3.98
C ALA A 9 -5.68 20.24 -4.32
N GLU A 10 -6.44 21.32 -4.10
CA GLU A 10 -6.01 22.69 -4.31
C GLU A 10 -4.86 23.07 -3.36
N GLU A 11 -4.95 22.69 -2.09
CA GLU A 11 -3.90 22.93 -1.09
C GLU A 11 -2.63 22.13 -1.41
N ILE A 12 -2.76 20.87 -1.85
CA ILE A 12 -1.62 20.07 -2.32
C ILE A 12 -0.97 20.74 -3.53
N ALA A 13 -1.74 21.16 -4.53
CA ALA A 13 -1.21 21.82 -5.71
C ALA A 13 -0.47 23.13 -5.39
N ALA A 14 -1.02 23.94 -4.51
CA ALA A 14 -0.40 25.18 -4.08
C ALA A 14 0.94 24.95 -3.37
N ASN A 15 1.00 23.96 -2.46
CA ASN A 15 2.17 23.68 -1.66
C ASN A 15 3.23 22.82 -2.38
N THR A 16 2.92 22.25 -3.53
CA THR A 16 3.91 21.62 -4.43
C THR A 16 4.57 22.61 -5.39
N GLY A 17 4.31 23.90 -5.25
CA GLY A 17 4.88 24.96 -6.10
C GLY A 17 4.01 25.31 -7.30
N GLY A 18 2.74 24.94 -7.27
CA GLY A 18 1.74 25.19 -8.32
C GLY A 18 1.75 24.16 -9.44
N SER A 19 0.75 24.20 -10.31
CA SER A 19 0.54 23.25 -11.40
C SER A 19 1.74 23.15 -12.35
N SER A 20 2.45 24.25 -12.58
CA SER A 20 3.65 24.29 -13.45
C SER A 20 4.84 23.52 -12.89
N ASN A 21 4.84 23.21 -11.60
CA ASN A 21 5.91 22.44 -10.95
C ASN A 21 5.62 20.93 -10.90
N VAL A 22 4.40 20.51 -11.21
CA VAL A 22 4.00 19.12 -11.28
C VAL A 22 4.16 18.60 -12.71
N ILE A 23 5.13 17.74 -12.94
CA ILE A 23 5.40 17.12 -14.26
C ILE A 23 4.34 16.06 -14.56
N SER A 24 4.02 15.23 -13.56
CA SER A 24 3.01 14.18 -13.69
C SER A 24 2.51 13.75 -12.33
N ALA A 25 1.31 13.21 -12.29
CA ALA A 25 0.71 12.64 -11.10
C ALA A 25 0.24 11.21 -11.36
N ALA A 26 0.40 10.35 -10.36
CA ALA A 26 -0.13 8.99 -10.32
C ALA A 26 -0.64 8.71 -8.90
N HIS A 27 -1.41 7.67 -8.72
CA HIS A 27 -1.79 7.20 -7.39
C HIS A 27 -1.67 5.69 -7.29
N CYS A 28 -1.49 5.21 -6.09
CA CYS A 28 -1.65 3.79 -5.75
C CYS A 28 -2.61 3.67 -4.56
N THR A 29 -2.71 2.52 -3.95
CA THR A 29 -3.72 2.16 -2.93
C THR A 29 -4.03 3.26 -1.92
N ALA A 30 -3.01 3.98 -1.42
CA ALA A 30 -3.17 5.02 -0.40
C ALA A 30 -2.30 6.26 -0.65
N ARG A 31 -1.54 6.31 -1.75
CA ARG A 31 -0.54 7.34 -2.03
C ARG A 31 -0.85 8.11 -3.30
N LEU A 32 -0.76 9.42 -3.22
CA LEU A 32 -0.63 10.30 -4.38
C LEU A 32 0.86 10.47 -4.68
N GLN A 33 1.30 10.10 -5.87
CA GLN A 33 2.69 10.16 -6.31
C GLN A 33 2.85 11.29 -7.32
N LEU A 34 3.72 12.23 -7.01
CA LEU A 34 3.97 13.41 -7.84
C LEU A 34 5.41 13.40 -8.34
N VAL A 35 5.61 13.62 -9.62
CA VAL A 35 6.92 13.96 -10.19
C VAL A 35 7.02 15.47 -10.22
N ILE A 36 7.98 16.01 -9.47
CA ILE A 36 8.17 17.45 -9.27
C ILE A 36 9.37 17.93 -10.10
N ALA A 37 9.21 19.06 -10.78
CA ALA A 37 10.27 19.67 -11.58
C ALA A 37 11.37 20.29 -10.72
N ASP A 38 10.98 21.03 -9.69
CA ASP A 38 11.86 21.74 -8.77
C ASP A 38 11.41 21.53 -7.31
N ASN A 39 12.14 20.67 -6.59
CA ASN A 39 11.87 20.36 -5.19
C ASN A 39 12.07 21.54 -4.23
N SER A 40 12.84 22.57 -4.63
CA SER A 40 13.04 23.77 -3.79
C SER A 40 11.77 24.60 -3.63
N ARG A 41 10.79 24.40 -4.52
CA ARG A 41 9.48 25.09 -4.49
C ARG A 41 8.43 24.34 -3.68
N VAL A 42 8.75 23.15 -3.17
CA VAL A 42 7.83 22.32 -2.38
C VAL A 42 7.89 22.74 -0.91
N ASN A 43 6.75 23.13 -0.37
CA ASN A 43 6.61 23.40 1.05
C ASN A 43 6.11 22.17 1.80
N LYS A 44 7.05 21.33 2.25
CA LYS A 44 6.75 20.06 2.92
C LYS A 44 5.97 20.23 4.20
N GLU A 45 6.37 21.20 5.02
CA GLU A 45 5.71 21.50 6.32
C GLU A 45 4.24 21.87 6.12
N ALA A 46 3.94 22.66 5.10
CA ALA A 46 2.57 23.02 4.78
C ALA A 46 1.78 21.82 4.22
N LEU A 47 2.43 20.93 3.42
CA LEU A 47 1.81 19.72 2.89
C LEU A 47 1.43 18.72 3.99
N GLU A 48 2.25 18.59 5.05
CA GLU A 48 1.94 17.74 6.21
C GLU A 48 0.72 18.21 7.00
N ASN A 49 0.42 19.51 6.92
CA ASN A 49 -0.74 20.13 7.59
C ASN A 49 -2.00 20.18 6.71
N VAL A 50 -1.96 19.69 5.47
CA VAL A 50 -3.15 19.63 4.61
C VAL A 50 -4.10 18.57 5.13
N ASP A 51 -5.37 18.95 5.30
CA ASP A 51 -6.40 18.01 5.74
C ASP A 51 -6.54 16.84 4.74
N GLY A 52 -6.42 15.62 5.26
CA GLY A 52 -6.41 14.38 4.46
C GLY A 52 -5.02 13.85 4.10
N VAL A 53 -3.94 14.61 4.30
CA VAL A 53 -2.55 14.12 4.17
C VAL A 53 -2.10 13.57 5.52
N LYS A 54 -1.69 12.30 5.54
CA LYS A 54 -1.24 11.58 6.73
C LYS A 54 0.29 11.55 6.86
N GLY A 55 1.00 11.89 5.80
CA GLY A 55 2.47 11.92 5.79
C GLY A 55 3.03 12.13 4.39
N ILE A 56 4.31 12.46 4.33
CA ILE A 56 5.03 12.75 3.10
C ILE A 56 6.30 11.91 3.06
N LEU A 57 6.58 11.34 1.90
CA LEU A 57 7.82 10.61 1.62
C LEU A 57 8.43 11.08 0.31
N GLU A 58 9.75 11.09 0.25
CA GLU A 58 10.49 11.23 -1.00
C GLU A 58 11.22 9.93 -1.28
N SER A 59 10.81 9.25 -2.34
CA SER A 59 11.47 8.02 -2.81
C SER A 59 11.56 8.02 -4.32
N ASP A 60 12.69 7.54 -4.84
CA ASP A 60 12.94 7.43 -6.28
C ASP A 60 12.75 8.74 -7.06
N GLY A 61 13.06 9.89 -6.44
CA GLY A 61 12.91 11.20 -7.06
C GLY A 61 11.44 11.65 -7.22
N ARG A 62 10.52 11.06 -6.47
CA ARG A 62 9.10 11.40 -6.43
C ARG A 62 8.69 11.86 -5.04
N LEU A 63 7.79 12.82 -5.02
CA LEU A 63 7.07 13.22 -3.82
C LEU A 63 5.85 12.30 -3.67
N GLN A 64 5.73 11.60 -2.55
CA GLN A 64 4.63 10.71 -2.25
C GLN A 64 3.86 11.25 -1.06
N LEU A 65 2.58 11.57 -1.27
CA LEU A 65 1.66 12.03 -0.22
C LEU A 65 0.76 10.87 0.19
N ILE A 66 0.77 10.53 1.45
CA ILE A 66 -0.06 9.46 2.01
C ILE A 66 -1.39 10.06 2.38
N ILE A 67 -2.46 9.58 1.74
CA ILE A 67 -3.81 10.13 1.91
C ILE A 67 -4.72 9.10 2.57
N GLY A 68 -4.55 7.82 2.21
CA GLY A 68 -5.36 6.73 2.74
C GLY A 68 -6.14 5.98 1.66
N ALA A 69 -6.42 4.71 1.95
CA ALA A 69 -7.15 3.83 1.05
C ALA A 69 -8.58 4.35 0.79
N GLY A 70 -9.01 4.34 -0.48
CA GLY A 70 -10.34 4.82 -0.89
C GLY A 70 -10.50 6.33 -1.01
N THR A 71 -9.73 7.13 -0.28
CA THR A 71 -9.74 8.59 -0.33
C THR A 71 -8.83 9.12 -1.45
N VAL A 72 -7.70 8.46 -1.66
CA VAL A 72 -6.69 8.88 -2.62
C VAL A 72 -7.21 8.99 -4.05
N ASN A 73 -8.12 8.11 -4.49
CA ASN A 73 -8.69 8.15 -5.83
C ASN A 73 -9.44 9.46 -6.08
N LYS A 74 -10.27 9.87 -5.10
CA LYS A 74 -11.06 11.10 -5.19
C LYS A 74 -10.18 12.35 -5.16
N VAL A 75 -9.18 12.36 -4.29
CA VAL A 75 -8.19 13.46 -4.23
C VAL A 75 -7.37 13.51 -5.52
N TYR A 76 -7.00 12.38 -6.09
CA TYR A 76 -6.27 12.31 -7.35
C TYR A 76 -7.07 12.87 -8.53
N ASP A 77 -8.34 12.48 -8.66
CA ASP A 77 -9.22 12.97 -9.72
C ASP A 77 -9.38 14.49 -9.65
N GLU A 78 -9.62 15.03 -8.44
CA GLU A 78 -9.68 16.48 -8.20
C GLU A 78 -8.31 17.16 -8.45
N PHE A 79 -7.21 16.51 -8.07
CA PHE A 79 -5.87 17.04 -8.30
C PHE A 79 -5.54 17.18 -9.78
N LEU A 80 -5.90 16.20 -10.61
CA LEU A 80 -5.76 16.29 -12.06
C LEU A 80 -6.64 17.40 -12.63
N ALA A 81 -7.87 17.55 -12.14
CA ALA A 81 -8.78 18.60 -12.56
C ALA A 81 -8.26 20.01 -12.22
N VAL A 82 -7.63 20.18 -11.05
CA VAL A 82 -7.08 21.46 -10.58
C VAL A 82 -5.77 21.80 -11.28
N THR A 83 -4.87 20.83 -11.46
CA THR A 83 -3.52 21.07 -11.97
C THR A 83 -3.39 20.96 -13.48
N GLY A 84 -4.30 20.23 -14.14
CA GLY A 84 -4.15 19.86 -15.55
C GLY A 84 -2.93 18.96 -15.80
N ALA A 85 -2.31 18.42 -14.74
CA ALA A 85 -1.15 17.55 -14.87
C ALA A 85 -1.51 16.29 -15.67
N PRO A 86 -0.64 15.82 -16.57
CA PRO A 86 -0.90 14.58 -17.27
C PRO A 86 -0.97 13.43 -16.27
N ALA A 87 -2.03 12.63 -16.38
CA ALA A 87 -2.09 11.34 -15.71
C ALA A 87 -0.89 10.53 -16.19
N ALA A 88 0.06 10.26 -15.30
CA ALA A 88 1.22 9.47 -15.68
C ALA A 88 0.77 8.06 -16.06
N SER A 89 0.90 7.71 -17.32
CA SER A 89 1.05 6.31 -17.69
C SER A 89 2.30 5.80 -16.96
N LYS A 90 2.14 4.74 -16.18
CA LYS A 90 3.13 4.23 -15.22
C LYS A 90 4.48 3.83 -15.84
N THR A 91 4.57 3.78 -17.17
CA THR A 91 5.79 3.54 -17.97
C THR A 91 6.69 4.76 -18.10
N ASP A 92 6.14 5.96 -18.14
CA ASP A 92 6.93 7.18 -18.40
C ASP A 92 7.66 7.67 -17.16
N ALA A 93 7.12 7.39 -15.97
CA ALA A 93 7.74 7.75 -14.69
C ALA A 93 8.97 6.90 -14.34
N LYS A 94 9.11 5.70 -14.92
CA LYS A 94 10.26 4.79 -14.70
C LYS A 94 11.48 5.19 -15.55
N ALA A 95 11.25 5.76 -16.73
CA ALA A 95 12.31 6.17 -17.64
C ALA A 95 13.07 7.41 -17.15
N ALA A 96 12.39 8.35 -16.49
CA ALA A 96 13.01 9.57 -15.96
C ALA A 96 13.82 9.35 -14.67
N ALA A 97 13.47 8.34 -13.87
CA ALA A 97 14.15 8.02 -12.61
C ALA A 97 15.39 7.11 -12.79
N ALA A 98 15.42 6.29 -13.84
CA ALA A 98 16.50 5.31 -14.06
C ALA A 98 17.86 5.95 -14.43
N SER A 99 17.89 7.22 -14.82
CA SER A 99 19.11 7.90 -15.27
C SER A 99 19.99 8.46 -14.14
N ARG A 100 19.61 8.36 -12.87
CA ARG A 100 20.31 9.03 -11.74
C ARG A 100 20.76 8.14 -10.58
N MET A 101 20.71 6.81 -10.69
CA MET A 101 21.13 5.93 -9.58
C MET A 101 22.57 5.43 -9.71
N PRO A 102 23.41 5.54 -8.66
CA PRO A 102 24.74 4.94 -8.62
C PRO A 102 24.70 3.42 -8.41
N LEU A 103 25.59 2.73 -9.11
CA LEU A 103 25.65 1.27 -9.33
C LEU A 103 25.90 0.36 -8.11
N TRP A 104 26.15 0.88 -6.92
CA TRP A 104 26.58 0.08 -5.76
C TRP A 104 25.47 -0.48 -4.86
N LYS A 105 24.18 -0.17 -5.12
CA LYS A 105 23.05 -0.70 -4.35
C LYS A 105 22.53 -2.07 -4.82
N LYS A 106 23.22 -2.76 -5.73
CA LYS A 106 22.71 -4.00 -6.38
C LYS A 106 23.03 -5.33 -5.67
N PHE A 107 23.72 -5.34 -4.53
CA PHE A 107 24.10 -6.62 -3.91
C PHE A 107 23.87 -6.63 -2.39
N ARG A 108 22.77 -7.23 -1.97
CA ARG A 108 22.70 -7.99 -0.70
C ARG A 108 21.76 -9.17 -0.87
N LYS A 109 22.33 -10.29 -1.31
CA LYS A 109 21.78 -11.62 -1.05
C LYS A 109 22.45 -12.12 0.24
N ALA A 110 21.63 -12.44 1.25
CA ALA A 110 22.06 -13.29 2.36
C ALA A 110 21.53 -14.71 2.10
N PRO A 111 22.38 -15.74 2.18
CA PRO A 111 21.93 -17.12 2.09
C PRO A 111 21.55 -17.66 3.47
N GLY A 112 20.45 -18.34 3.58
CA GLY A 112 20.03 -19.01 4.79
C GLY A 112 18.71 -19.74 4.63
N ASP A 113 18.72 -20.82 3.87
CA ASP A 113 17.68 -21.85 3.93
C ASP A 113 17.62 -22.44 5.35
N VAL A 114 16.57 -22.13 6.08
CA VAL A 114 16.10 -22.94 7.18
C VAL A 114 14.64 -23.28 6.90
N CYS A 115 14.42 -24.52 6.51
CA CYS A 115 13.10 -25.11 6.39
C CYS A 115 12.47 -25.18 7.79
N ALA A 116 11.78 -24.14 8.21
CA ALA A 116 10.94 -24.18 9.37
C ALA A 116 9.56 -24.71 8.97
N PRO A 117 8.93 -25.62 9.75
CA PRO A 117 7.58 -26.08 9.45
C PRO A 117 6.63 -24.89 9.45
N ILE A 118 5.84 -24.79 8.38
CA ILE A 118 4.84 -23.74 8.19
C ILE A 118 3.66 -24.03 9.15
N LEU A 119 3.80 -23.60 10.40
CA LEU A 119 2.67 -23.52 11.30
C LEU A 119 1.91 -22.22 11.00
N PRO A 120 0.58 -22.26 10.90
CA PRO A 120 -0.18 -21.04 10.72
C PRO A 120 0.08 -20.08 11.89
N VAL A 121 0.69 -18.95 11.60
CA VAL A 121 0.99 -17.96 12.62
C VAL A 121 -0.31 -17.24 12.97
N VAL A 122 -0.66 -17.28 14.24
CA VAL A 122 -1.77 -16.51 14.80
C VAL A 122 -1.22 -15.17 15.26
N ILE A 123 -1.76 -14.10 14.70
CA ILE A 123 -1.39 -12.74 15.03
C ILE A 123 -2.45 -12.20 15.98
N ARG A 124 -2.04 -11.69 17.13
CA ARG A 124 -2.97 -11.05 18.05
C ARG A 124 -3.03 -9.56 17.75
N CYS A 125 -4.24 -9.10 17.43
CA CYS A 125 -4.55 -7.68 17.30
C CYS A 125 -5.66 -7.36 18.31
N GLY A 126 -5.33 -6.66 19.38
CA GLY A 126 -6.27 -6.39 20.46
C GLY A 126 -6.84 -7.66 21.09
N SER A 127 -8.16 -7.76 21.19
CA SER A 127 -8.88 -8.95 21.72
C SER A 127 -9.05 -10.06 20.67
N GLY A 128 -8.70 -9.82 19.40
CA GLY A 128 -8.91 -10.74 18.28
C GLY A 128 -7.65 -11.54 17.91
N GLU A 129 -7.87 -12.74 17.38
CA GLU A 129 -6.85 -13.56 16.75
C GLU A 129 -7.02 -13.50 15.23
N LEU A 130 -6.00 -13.03 14.52
CA LEU A 130 -5.95 -13.01 13.07
C LEU A 130 -5.09 -14.17 12.59
N ARG A 131 -5.57 -14.91 11.60
CA ARG A 131 -4.75 -15.89 10.91
C ARG A 131 -3.89 -15.23 9.84
N GLN A 132 -2.74 -15.83 9.59
CA GLN A 132 -1.88 -15.46 8.48
C GLN A 132 -2.68 -15.54 7.15
N PRO A 133 -2.66 -14.48 6.31
CA PRO A 133 -3.52 -14.41 5.12
C PRO A 133 -3.01 -15.22 3.94
N VAL A 134 -1.75 -15.67 3.96
CA VAL A 134 -1.11 -16.47 2.90
C VAL A 134 -0.07 -17.37 3.51
N GLU A 135 0.14 -18.57 2.96
CA GLU A 135 1.23 -19.43 3.37
C GLU A 135 2.59 -18.80 3.06
N GLY A 136 3.51 -18.82 4.03
CA GLY A 136 4.83 -18.24 3.86
C GLY A 136 5.49 -17.87 5.18
N ARG A 137 6.64 -17.21 5.08
CA ARG A 137 7.41 -16.73 6.21
C ARG A 137 6.90 -15.35 6.66
N VAL A 138 6.41 -15.26 7.87
CA VAL A 138 6.00 -13.97 8.45
C VAL A 138 7.23 -13.14 8.80
N ILE A 139 7.19 -11.86 8.43
CA ILE A 139 8.20 -10.85 8.75
C ILE A 139 7.55 -9.72 9.54
N ALA A 140 8.37 -9.04 10.36
CA ALA A 140 7.91 -7.87 11.09
C ALA A 140 7.56 -6.74 10.11
N ARG A 141 6.63 -5.87 10.51
CA ARG A 141 6.23 -4.71 9.69
C ARG A 141 7.42 -3.87 9.22
N VAL A 142 8.40 -3.66 10.09
CA VAL A 142 9.62 -2.87 9.79
C VAL A 142 10.52 -3.51 8.73
N ASP A 143 10.38 -4.82 8.47
CA ASP A 143 11.15 -5.57 7.48
C ASP A 143 10.43 -5.66 6.13
N ILE A 144 9.23 -5.10 6.01
CA ILE A 144 8.50 -5.06 4.73
C ILE A 144 9.30 -4.19 3.75
N PRO A 145 9.53 -4.66 2.50
CA PRO A 145 10.36 -3.95 1.53
C PRO A 145 9.62 -2.75 0.88
N ASP A 146 8.98 -1.94 1.72
CA ASP A 146 8.28 -0.70 1.38
C ASP A 146 8.31 0.26 2.57
N GLU A 147 8.79 1.47 2.37
CA GLU A 147 8.99 2.46 3.43
C GLU A 147 7.67 2.87 4.12
N VAL A 148 6.56 2.93 3.38
CA VAL A 148 5.25 3.33 3.93
C VAL A 148 4.67 2.24 4.81
N PHE A 149 4.70 0.99 4.33
CA PHE A 149 4.24 -0.13 5.14
C PHE A 149 5.17 -0.33 6.35
N ALA A 150 6.48 -0.26 6.15
CA ALA A 150 7.47 -0.40 7.23
C ALA A 150 7.34 0.69 8.30
N ALA A 151 7.07 1.94 7.92
CA ALA A 151 6.86 3.05 8.84
C ALA A 151 5.56 2.94 9.67
N GLY A 152 4.59 2.11 9.24
CA GLY A 152 3.32 1.95 9.94
C GLY A 152 2.33 3.09 9.77
N ILE A 153 2.53 3.95 8.79
CA ILE A 153 1.66 5.12 8.53
C ILE A 153 0.24 4.71 8.13
N LEU A 154 0.09 3.51 7.54
CA LEU A 154 -1.20 2.95 7.14
C LEU A 154 -1.82 2.01 8.18
N GLY A 155 -1.22 1.93 9.37
CA GLY A 155 -1.63 1.04 10.43
C GLY A 155 -0.54 0.05 10.83
N ASP A 156 -0.82 -0.72 11.88
CA ASP A 156 0.10 -1.77 12.35
C ASP A 156 -0.22 -3.12 11.71
N GLY A 157 0.77 -4.00 11.61
CA GLY A 157 0.57 -5.30 10.98
C GLY A 157 1.84 -6.08 10.71
N ILE A 158 1.79 -6.91 9.68
CA ILE A 158 2.87 -7.83 9.30
C ILE A 158 3.07 -7.87 7.79
N GLY A 159 4.26 -8.33 7.38
CA GLY A 159 4.51 -8.86 6.05
C GLY A 159 4.55 -10.39 6.04
N VAL A 160 4.30 -11.00 4.90
CA VAL A 160 4.50 -12.43 4.65
C VAL A 160 5.25 -12.60 3.34
N GLU A 161 6.39 -13.28 3.37
CA GLU A 161 7.07 -13.76 2.16
C GLU A 161 6.35 -15.04 1.70
N PRO A 162 5.60 -14.98 0.60
CA PRO A 162 4.67 -16.05 0.28
C PRO A 162 5.35 -17.27 -0.33
N THR A 163 4.85 -18.45 0.01
CA THR A 163 5.19 -19.73 -0.63
C THR A 163 4.04 -20.26 -1.47
N SER A 164 2.85 -19.66 -1.38
CA SER A 164 1.68 -19.97 -2.22
C SER A 164 1.11 -18.70 -2.86
N GLY A 165 0.32 -18.86 -3.91
CA GLY A 165 -0.34 -17.76 -4.63
C GLY A 165 -1.80 -17.55 -4.20
N THR A 166 -2.21 -17.96 -3.00
CA THR A 166 -3.60 -17.87 -2.55
C THR A 166 -3.70 -17.09 -1.24
N VAL A 167 -4.43 -15.99 -1.27
CA VAL A 167 -4.79 -15.21 -0.09
C VAL A 167 -6.12 -15.67 0.46
N VAL A 168 -6.18 -15.89 1.77
CA VAL A 168 -7.36 -16.35 2.51
C VAL A 168 -7.80 -15.35 3.58
N ALA A 169 -9.06 -15.42 3.99
CA ALA A 169 -9.60 -14.59 5.05
C ALA A 169 -8.93 -14.90 6.40
N PRO A 170 -8.36 -13.88 7.07
CA PRO A 170 -7.71 -14.05 8.37
C PRO A 170 -8.69 -14.22 9.52
N PHE A 171 -9.96 -13.89 9.33
CA PHE A 171 -11.07 -13.97 10.28
C PHE A 171 -12.41 -14.02 9.54
N ASP A 172 -13.48 -14.37 10.28
CA ASP A 172 -14.86 -14.27 9.78
C ASP A 172 -15.26 -12.80 9.78
N GLY A 173 -15.68 -12.27 8.63
CA GLY A 173 -15.98 -10.85 8.49
C GLY A 173 -16.62 -10.51 7.16
N LYS A 174 -16.66 -9.22 6.85
CA LYS A 174 -17.25 -8.70 5.62
C LYS A 174 -16.20 -8.05 4.72
N VAL A 175 -16.29 -8.28 3.41
CA VAL A 175 -15.48 -7.60 2.40
C VAL A 175 -15.99 -6.17 2.21
N THR A 176 -15.20 -5.18 2.60
CA THR A 176 -15.55 -3.77 2.45
C THR A 176 -15.10 -3.19 1.12
N SER A 177 -13.99 -3.71 0.56
CA SER A 177 -13.54 -3.32 -0.78
C SER A 177 -12.71 -4.44 -1.42
N VAL A 178 -12.82 -4.55 -2.75
CA VAL A 178 -11.86 -5.26 -3.61
C VAL A 178 -11.36 -4.25 -4.63
N PHE A 179 -10.04 -4.11 -4.75
CA PHE A 179 -9.47 -3.14 -5.67
C PHE A 179 -9.59 -3.62 -7.12
N ASP A 180 -9.84 -2.70 -8.06
CA ASP A 180 -10.09 -3.02 -9.48
C ASP A 180 -8.98 -3.88 -10.10
N THR A 181 -7.72 -3.62 -9.72
CA THR A 181 -6.55 -4.41 -10.13
C THR A 181 -6.35 -5.68 -9.31
N ARG A 182 -7.28 -6.03 -8.39
CA ARG A 182 -7.32 -7.28 -7.62
C ARG A 182 -6.06 -7.60 -6.81
N HIS A 183 -5.20 -6.61 -6.60
CA HIS A 183 -3.96 -6.74 -5.82
C HIS A 183 -4.18 -6.52 -4.33
N ALA A 184 -5.34 -6.00 -3.94
CA ALA A 184 -5.67 -5.73 -2.55
C ALA A 184 -7.17 -5.92 -2.26
N VAL A 185 -7.45 -6.27 -1.00
CA VAL A 185 -8.80 -6.43 -0.44
C VAL A 185 -8.83 -5.86 0.97
N THR A 186 -9.96 -5.26 1.35
CA THR A 186 -10.22 -4.84 2.73
C THR A 186 -11.36 -5.63 3.32
N LEU A 187 -11.20 -6.00 4.58
CA LEU A 187 -12.16 -6.74 5.39
C LEU A 187 -12.48 -5.95 6.66
N GLU A 188 -13.70 -6.13 7.16
CA GLU A 188 -14.14 -5.51 8.41
C GLU A 188 -14.82 -6.56 9.31
N LYS A 189 -14.58 -6.44 10.62
CA LYS A 189 -15.28 -7.16 11.66
C LYS A 189 -15.29 -6.36 12.96
N ASP A 190 -16.45 -6.11 13.54
CA ASP A 190 -16.63 -5.47 14.85
C ASP A 190 -15.85 -4.12 14.96
N GLY A 191 -15.83 -3.35 13.90
CA GLY A 191 -15.11 -2.08 13.81
C GLY A 191 -13.60 -2.20 13.51
N MET A 192 -13.07 -3.42 13.38
CA MET A 192 -11.68 -3.67 13.00
C MET A 192 -11.56 -3.74 11.47
N GLU A 193 -10.76 -2.85 10.88
CA GLU A 193 -10.51 -2.83 9.43
C GLU A 193 -9.14 -3.41 9.10
N VAL A 194 -9.11 -4.44 8.24
CA VAL A 194 -7.88 -5.10 7.80
C VAL A 194 -7.72 -4.95 6.30
N LEU A 195 -6.58 -4.40 5.89
CA LEU A 195 -6.11 -4.36 4.50
C LEU A 195 -5.16 -5.55 4.27
N ILE A 196 -5.43 -6.32 3.22
CA ILE A 196 -4.48 -7.30 2.69
C ILE A 196 -4.04 -6.82 1.31
N HIS A 197 -2.73 -6.59 1.14
CA HIS A 197 -2.13 -6.06 -0.07
C HIS A 197 -1.07 -7.04 -0.60
N ILE A 198 -1.22 -7.48 -1.84
CA ILE A 198 -0.32 -8.45 -2.47
C ILE A 198 0.80 -7.70 -3.19
N GLY A 199 2.02 -7.91 -2.73
CA GLY A 199 3.22 -7.33 -3.30
C GLY A 199 3.38 -5.83 -3.02
N VAL A 200 4.48 -5.27 -3.46
CA VAL A 200 4.79 -3.84 -3.37
C VAL A 200 4.71 -3.22 -4.76
N ASN A 201 3.96 -2.12 -4.91
CA ASN A 201 3.71 -1.42 -6.18
C ASN A 201 3.03 -2.26 -7.27
N THR A 202 2.41 -3.37 -6.93
CA THR A 202 1.77 -4.33 -7.85
C THR A 202 0.51 -3.77 -8.53
N VAL A 203 -0.05 -2.68 -8.03
CA VAL A 203 -1.08 -1.91 -8.75
C VAL A 203 -0.64 -1.56 -10.18
N THR A 204 0.67 -1.43 -10.43
CA THR A 204 1.24 -1.14 -11.75
C THR A 204 1.08 -2.28 -12.76
N MET A 205 0.76 -3.49 -12.32
CA MET A 205 0.51 -4.64 -13.17
C MET A 205 -0.91 -4.64 -13.78
N ASN A 206 -1.77 -3.67 -13.41
CA ASN A 206 -3.13 -3.50 -13.94
C ASN A 206 -3.99 -4.77 -13.85
N GLY A 207 -3.78 -5.59 -12.80
CA GLY A 207 -4.52 -6.83 -12.59
C GLY A 207 -3.95 -8.06 -13.30
N ASP A 208 -2.87 -7.92 -14.08
CA ASP A 208 -2.21 -9.10 -14.67
C ASP A 208 -1.57 -9.96 -13.59
N GLY A 209 -1.92 -11.24 -13.57
CA GLY A 209 -1.50 -12.19 -12.55
C GLY A 209 -2.33 -12.17 -11.27
N PHE A 210 -3.45 -11.44 -11.20
CA PHE A 210 -4.33 -11.37 -10.03
C PHE A 210 -5.75 -11.86 -10.35
N THR A 211 -6.36 -12.54 -9.39
CA THR A 211 -7.74 -13.04 -9.47
C THR A 211 -8.47 -12.72 -8.17
N ALA A 212 -9.70 -12.22 -8.25
CA ALA A 212 -10.57 -12.08 -7.08
C ALA A 212 -11.59 -13.21 -7.06
N TYR A 213 -11.81 -13.80 -5.87
CA TYR A 213 -12.81 -14.83 -5.61
C TYR A 213 -13.99 -14.30 -4.79
N VAL A 214 -13.91 -13.03 -4.38
CA VAL A 214 -14.92 -12.34 -3.60
C VAL A 214 -15.20 -10.97 -4.19
N ALA A 215 -16.34 -10.40 -3.84
CA ALA A 215 -16.76 -9.06 -4.19
C ALA A 215 -17.02 -8.22 -2.93
N LYS A 216 -17.09 -6.89 -3.12
CA LYS A 216 -17.50 -5.98 -2.04
C LYS A 216 -18.90 -6.34 -1.53
N GLY A 217 -19.03 -6.47 -0.22
CA GLY A 217 -20.27 -6.81 0.46
C GLY A 217 -20.42 -8.28 0.83
N ASP A 218 -19.54 -9.17 0.33
CA ASP A 218 -19.54 -10.58 0.66
C ASP A 218 -19.20 -10.81 2.14
N ASP A 219 -19.93 -11.71 2.79
CA ASP A 219 -19.55 -12.27 4.07
C ASP A 219 -18.59 -13.45 3.84
N VAL A 220 -17.49 -13.48 4.58
CA VAL A 220 -16.44 -14.49 4.44
C VAL A 220 -16.15 -15.16 5.76
N THR A 221 -15.73 -16.43 5.68
CA THR A 221 -15.30 -17.21 6.84
C THR A 221 -13.77 -17.38 6.83
N THR A 222 -13.19 -17.53 8.01
CA THR A 222 -11.76 -17.74 8.20
C THR A 222 -11.22 -18.87 7.32
N GLY A 223 -10.18 -18.58 6.53
CA GLY A 223 -9.60 -19.52 5.59
C GLY A 223 -10.27 -19.57 4.21
N GLN A 224 -11.38 -18.86 4.00
CA GLN A 224 -11.99 -18.73 2.68
C GLN A 224 -11.07 -17.99 1.73
N ARG A 225 -10.95 -18.46 0.48
CA ARG A 225 -10.14 -17.78 -0.55
C ARG A 225 -10.71 -16.42 -0.90
N LEU A 226 -9.86 -15.40 -0.85
CA LEU A 226 -10.17 -14.01 -1.19
C LEU A 226 -9.60 -13.63 -2.55
N LEU A 227 -8.27 -13.76 -2.69
CA LEU A 227 -7.53 -13.39 -3.89
C LEU A 227 -6.56 -14.50 -4.30
N GLY A 228 -6.25 -14.56 -5.58
CA GLY A 228 -5.17 -15.37 -6.14
C GLY A 228 -4.15 -14.49 -6.84
N PHE A 229 -2.87 -14.90 -6.84
CA PHE A 229 -1.82 -14.18 -7.53
C PHE A 229 -0.71 -15.09 -8.03
N ASP A 230 -0.02 -14.64 -9.07
CA ASP A 230 1.17 -15.30 -9.63
C ASP A 230 2.43 -14.58 -9.18
N SER A 231 3.11 -15.16 -8.17
CA SER A 231 4.37 -14.63 -7.65
C SER A 231 5.48 -14.54 -8.70
N ARG A 232 5.46 -15.39 -9.73
CA ARG A 232 6.48 -15.33 -10.80
C ARG A 232 6.29 -14.09 -11.63
N LYS A 233 5.06 -13.80 -12.05
CA LYS A 233 4.75 -12.57 -12.80
C LYS A 233 5.11 -11.30 -12.02
N ILE A 234 4.86 -11.29 -10.71
CA ILE A 234 5.23 -10.16 -9.86
C ILE A 234 6.76 -9.98 -9.85
N ARG A 235 7.51 -11.07 -9.63
CA ARG A 235 8.98 -11.02 -9.60
C ARG A 235 9.58 -10.71 -10.97
N ASP A 236 9.01 -11.24 -12.06
CA ASP A 236 9.44 -10.94 -13.44
C ASP A 236 9.21 -9.48 -13.80
N ALA A 237 8.20 -8.84 -13.21
CA ALA A 237 8.00 -7.39 -13.30
C ALA A 237 8.99 -6.57 -12.44
N GLY A 238 9.91 -7.23 -11.72
CA GLY A 238 10.90 -6.59 -10.84
C GLY A 238 10.29 -6.03 -9.55
N LEU A 239 9.14 -6.56 -9.13
CA LEU A 239 8.40 -6.15 -7.94
C LEU A 239 8.56 -7.18 -6.81
N SER A 240 8.35 -6.75 -5.56
CA SER A 240 8.27 -7.66 -4.42
C SER A 240 6.90 -8.30 -4.38
N ASP A 241 6.84 -9.61 -4.13
CA ASP A 241 5.61 -10.37 -3.93
C ASP A 241 5.22 -10.51 -2.43
N CYS A 242 5.90 -9.81 -1.53
CA CYS A 242 5.58 -9.78 -0.11
C CYS A 242 4.11 -9.38 0.11
N VAL A 243 3.34 -10.24 0.74
CA VAL A 243 1.95 -9.95 1.09
C VAL A 243 1.92 -9.19 2.41
N VAL A 244 1.26 -8.05 2.42
CA VAL A 244 1.15 -7.17 3.59
C VAL A 244 -0.25 -7.28 4.17
N MET A 245 -0.36 -7.48 5.47
CA MET A 245 -1.63 -7.41 6.21
C MET A 245 -1.52 -6.34 7.28
N LEU A 246 -2.39 -5.32 7.19
CA LEU A 246 -2.41 -4.17 8.10
C LEU A 246 -3.78 -4.00 8.72
N LEU A 247 -3.80 -3.63 9.98
CA LEU A 247 -4.94 -3.08 10.68
C LEU A 247 -4.94 -1.56 10.45
N THR A 248 -5.80 -1.09 9.54
CA THR A 248 -5.74 0.29 9.02
C THR A 248 -6.31 1.33 9.98
N ASN A 249 -7.10 0.91 10.96
CA ASN A 249 -7.65 1.75 12.00
C ASN A 249 -7.10 1.42 13.40
N SER A 250 -5.83 1.00 13.48
CA SER A 250 -5.16 0.64 14.74
C SER A 250 -5.16 1.78 15.76
N ASP A 251 -5.13 3.03 15.30
CA ASP A 251 -5.09 4.21 16.15
C ASP A 251 -6.45 4.49 16.83
N ASP A 252 -7.55 4.01 16.23
CA ASP A 252 -8.91 4.17 16.75
C ASP A 252 -9.30 3.09 17.77
N LEU A 253 -8.52 2.01 17.83
CA LEU A 253 -8.77 0.86 18.68
C LEU A 253 -7.81 0.88 19.88
N ALA A 254 -8.35 1.04 21.08
CA ALA A 254 -7.56 1.05 22.31
C ALA A 254 -6.72 -0.25 22.44
N ASP A 255 -5.41 -0.09 22.69
CA ASP A 255 -4.45 -1.15 22.99
C ASP A 255 -4.19 -2.21 21.89
N VAL A 256 -4.37 -1.86 20.61
CA VAL A 256 -4.06 -2.79 19.53
C VAL A 256 -2.60 -2.68 19.09
N LYS A 257 -1.83 -3.71 19.40
CA LYS A 257 -0.51 -3.94 18.80
C LYS A 257 -0.56 -5.27 18.09
N CYS A 258 -0.34 -5.25 16.77
CA CYS A 258 -0.11 -6.48 16.02
C CYS A 258 1.32 -6.94 16.24
N GLY A 259 1.52 -8.14 16.76
CA GLY A 259 2.85 -8.66 17.05
C GLY A 259 2.95 -10.16 16.85
N LEU A 260 4.13 -10.58 16.37
CA LEU A 260 4.51 -12.00 16.38
C LEU A 260 4.70 -12.45 17.83
N LYS A 261 4.01 -13.52 18.22
CA LYS A 261 4.34 -14.20 19.45
C LYS A 261 5.75 -14.81 19.32
N LYS A 262 6.68 -14.37 20.18
CA LYS A 262 7.95 -15.07 20.38
C LYS A 262 7.72 -16.37 21.09
#